data_179335362ce200e291c576581ab88e40
#
_entry.id   179335362ce200e291c576581ab88e40
#
_cell.length_a   1.000
_cell.length_b   1.000
_cell.length_c   1.000
_cell.angle_alpha   90.00
_cell.angle_beta   90.00
_cell.angle_gamma   90.00
#
_symmetry.space_group_name_H-M   'P 1'
#
loop_
_entity.id
_entity.type
_entity.pdbx_description
1 polymer ?
#
loop_
_entity_poly.entity_id
_entity_poly.type
_entity_poly.pdbx_seq_one_letter_code
_entity_poly.pdbx_strand_id
1 'polypeptide(L)'
;MLDCLWNSRAWARLYNCRMSIQPEPSLRQAVADASARLGGLDARHEAELLLLHVLQRPRSWLFAHATDPLPASDLAAFETLLARRVAGEPVAYLTGRRGFWTLDLDVDPSTLIPRPETELLVELALERLPLERDLQVADLGTGSGAIALALASERPQARVLATDASAGALAMAARNADRHELGNVRFAEGGYDWYAPLQGQCFDLIASNPPYIASDDPHLQQGDLRFEPATALASGADGLDDIRRIVAGGQAHLLPGGWLLIEHGWDQGEAIRALFEQAGYVQVQTARDLEQRDRITLGQRPA
;
A
#
# COMPACT_ATOMS: atom_id res chain seq x y z
N MET A 1 -57.10 -54.73 -35.35
CA MET A 1 -57.68 -53.48 -34.90
C MET A 1 -56.97 -53.13 -33.61
N LEU A 2 -55.89 -52.34 -33.68
CA LEU A 2 -55.20 -51.77 -32.50
C LEU A 2 -54.81 -50.38 -32.92
N ASP A 3 -55.57 -49.39 -32.43
CA ASP A 3 -55.37 -48.00 -32.63
C ASP A 3 -54.18 -47.56 -31.75
N CYS A 4 -53.03 -47.14 -32.36
CA CYS A 4 -51.96 -46.40 -31.71
C CYS A 4 -52.25 -44.89 -31.79
N LEU A 5 -52.91 -44.38 -30.77
CA LEU A 5 -53.00 -42.90 -30.56
C LEU A 5 -51.64 -42.33 -30.19
N TRP A 6 -50.97 -41.70 -31.13
CA TRP A 6 -49.78 -40.96 -30.92
C TRP A 6 -50.09 -39.63 -30.22
N ASN A 7 -49.73 -39.55 -28.96
CA ASN A 7 -49.98 -38.37 -28.15
C ASN A 7 -48.96 -37.25 -28.47
N SER A 8 -49.31 -36.37 -29.42
CA SER A 8 -48.50 -35.25 -29.93
C SER A 8 -48.25 -34.10 -28.92
N ARG A 9 -48.77 -34.28 -27.67
CA ARG A 9 -48.60 -33.25 -26.62
C ARG A 9 -47.34 -33.39 -25.76
N ALA A 10 -46.59 -34.47 -25.87
CA ALA A 10 -45.38 -34.70 -25.09
C ALA A 10 -44.16 -33.99 -25.68
N TRP A 11 -44.13 -33.72 -26.96
CA TRP A 11 -42.98 -33.06 -27.63
C TRP A 11 -42.98 -31.53 -27.53
N ALA A 12 -44.11 -30.90 -27.24
CA ALA A 12 -44.22 -29.44 -27.09
C ALA A 12 -43.64 -28.92 -25.78
N ARG A 13 -43.39 -29.80 -24.77
CA ARG A 13 -42.79 -29.38 -23.48
C ARG A 13 -41.27 -29.43 -23.43
N LEU A 14 -40.59 -30.04 -24.38
CA LEU A 14 -39.14 -30.14 -24.43
C LEU A 14 -38.47 -29.01 -25.23
N TYR A 15 -39.22 -28.25 -26.00
CA TYR A 15 -38.69 -27.14 -26.83
C TYR A 15 -38.81 -25.75 -26.22
N ASN A 16 -39.39 -25.61 -25.01
CA ASN A 16 -39.54 -24.30 -24.33
C ASN A 16 -38.54 -24.10 -23.19
N CYS A 17 -37.43 -24.84 -23.13
CA CYS A 17 -36.25 -24.38 -22.37
C CYS A 17 -35.50 -23.39 -23.26
N ARG A 18 -36.11 -22.25 -23.60
CA ARG A 18 -35.36 -21.06 -23.95
C ARG A 18 -34.54 -20.73 -22.71
N MET A 19 -33.27 -21.14 -22.71
CA MET A 19 -32.26 -20.43 -21.91
C MET A 19 -32.42 -18.98 -22.32
N SER A 20 -33.07 -18.20 -21.48
CA SER A 20 -33.04 -16.73 -21.60
C SER A 20 -31.57 -16.35 -21.41
N ILE A 21 -30.86 -16.24 -22.53
CA ILE A 21 -29.56 -15.59 -22.56
C ILE A 21 -29.87 -14.16 -22.12
N GLN A 22 -29.66 -13.87 -20.86
CA GLN A 22 -29.71 -12.48 -20.38
C GLN A 22 -28.69 -11.72 -21.20
N PRO A 23 -29.05 -10.57 -21.79
CA PRO A 23 -28.09 -9.78 -22.55
C PRO A 23 -26.93 -9.43 -21.63
N GLU A 24 -25.71 -9.57 -22.14
CA GLU A 24 -24.50 -9.17 -21.41
C GLU A 24 -24.66 -7.71 -20.96
N PRO A 25 -24.40 -7.38 -19.68
CA PRO A 25 -24.50 -6.01 -19.21
C PRO A 25 -23.46 -5.16 -19.91
N SER A 26 -23.75 -3.88 -20.10
CA SER A 26 -22.70 -2.95 -20.53
C SER A 26 -21.67 -2.73 -19.40
N LEU A 27 -20.45 -2.31 -19.75
CA LEU A 27 -19.41 -1.97 -18.77
C LEU A 27 -19.92 -0.96 -17.72
N ARG A 28 -20.70 0.03 -18.17
CA ARG A 28 -21.35 1.03 -17.29
C ARG A 28 -22.33 0.38 -16.31
N GLN A 29 -23.13 -0.57 -16.77
CA GLN A 29 -24.08 -1.27 -15.91
C GLN A 29 -23.35 -2.14 -14.88
N ALA A 30 -22.34 -2.90 -15.30
CA ALA A 30 -21.53 -3.73 -14.40
C ALA A 30 -20.86 -2.87 -13.30
N VAL A 31 -20.29 -1.72 -13.63
CA VAL A 31 -19.74 -0.78 -12.63
C VAL A 31 -20.83 -0.23 -11.72
N ALA A 32 -22.01 0.13 -12.23
CA ALA A 32 -23.08 0.67 -11.42
C ALA A 32 -23.64 -0.37 -10.42
N ASP A 33 -23.84 -1.59 -10.88
CA ASP A 33 -24.34 -2.70 -10.05
C ASP A 33 -23.32 -3.07 -8.96
N ALA A 34 -22.03 -3.12 -9.32
CA ALA A 34 -20.94 -3.36 -8.37
C ALA A 34 -20.85 -2.24 -7.32
N SER A 35 -20.93 -0.97 -7.75
CA SER A 35 -20.91 0.19 -6.85
C SER A 35 -22.05 0.16 -5.84
N ALA A 36 -23.25 -0.26 -6.25
CA ALA A 36 -24.40 -0.39 -5.37
C ALA A 36 -24.20 -1.49 -4.30
N ARG A 37 -23.48 -2.55 -4.64
CA ARG A 37 -23.16 -3.67 -3.71
C ARG A 37 -22.03 -3.33 -2.75
N LEU A 38 -21.04 -2.57 -3.19
CA LEU A 38 -19.92 -2.15 -2.36
C LEU A 38 -20.35 -1.09 -1.33
N GLY A 39 -21.17 -0.13 -1.74
CA GLY A 39 -21.57 0.98 -0.88
C GLY A 39 -20.39 1.91 -0.52
N GLY A 40 -20.71 3.05 0.11
CA GLY A 40 -19.69 4.04 0.52
C GLY A 40 -19.29 5.03 -0.59
N LEU A 41 -18.40 5.96 -0.23
CA LEU A 41 -18.03 7.08 -1.10
C LEU A 41 -17.17 6.65 -2.30
N ASP A 42 -16.29 5.66 -2.09
CA ASP A 42 -15.32 5.21 -3.09
C ASP A 42 -15.82 4.02 -3.92
N ALA A 43 -17.03 3.51 -3.65
CA ALA A 43 -17.57 2.29 -4.25
C ALA A 43 -17.47 2.25 -5.78
N ARG A 44 -17.73 3.37 -6.45
CA ARG A 44 -17.61 3.45 -7.91
C ARG A 44 -16.17 3.35 -8.37
N HIS A 45 -15.27 4.03 -7.69
CA HIS A 45 -13.84 3.97 -8.01
C HIS A 45 -13.28 2.57 -7.81
N GLU A 46 -13.62 1.91 -6.72
CA GLU A 46 -13.24 0.53 -6.45
C GLU A 46 -13.78 -0.45 -7.51
N ALA A 47 -15.06 -0.32 -7.89
CA ALA A 47 -15.65 -1.11 -8.96
C ALA A 47 -14.94 -0.91 -10.30
N GLU A 48 -14.60 0.34 -10.67
CA GLU A 48 -13.83 0.66 -11.87
C GLU A 48 -12.44 0.00 -11.83
N LEU A 49 -11.73 0.07 -10.69
CA LEU A 49 -10.39 -0.56 -10.54
C LEU A 49 -10.45 -2.08 -10.72
N LEU A 50 -11.41 -2.76 -10.09
CA LEU A 50 -11.56 -4.20 -10.21
C LEU A 50 -11.91 -4.62 -11.65
N LEU A 51 -12.81 -3.90 -12.32
CA LEU A 51 -13.17 -4.17 -13.71
C LEU A 51 -11.99 -3.94 -14.65
N LEU A 52 -11.26 -2.83 -14.49
CA LEU A 52 -10.09 -2.52 -15.31
C LEU A 52 -8.95 -3.51 -15.10
N HIS A 53 -8.80 -4.05 -13.87
CA HIS A 53 -7.87 -5.13 -13.60
C HIS A 53 -8.22 -6.40 -14.41
N VAL A 54 -9.49 -6.79 -14.44
CA VAL A 54 -9.94 -7.96 -15.24
C VAL A 54 -9.71 -7.73 -16.72
N LEU A 55 -10.07 -6.54 -17.23
CA LEU A 55 -9.98 -6.21 -18.64
C LEU A 55 -8.54 -5.89 -19.10
N GLN A 56 -7.58 -5.69 -18.19
CA GLN A 56 -6.22 -5.24 -18.48
C GLN A 56 -6.21 -3.98 -19.36
N ARG A 57 -7.04 -3.00 -19.00
CA ARG A 57 -7.21 -1.73 -19.76
C ARG A 57 -6.98 -0.52 -18.85
N PRO A 58 -6.49 0.61 -19.40
CA PRO A 58 -6.36 1.85 -18.65
C PRO A 58 -7.72 2.51 -18.41
N ARG A 59 -7.79 3.36 -17.39
CA ARG A 59 -9.04 4.05 -16.99
C ARG A 59 -9.65 4.87 -18.14
N SER A 60 -8.83 5.53 -18.96
CA SER A 60 -9.27 6.30 -20.13
C SER A 60 -10.05 5.44 -21.13
N TRP A 61 -9.71 4.16 -21.27
CA TRP A 61 -10.40 3.23 -22.16
C TRP A 61 -11.85 3.00 -21.70
N LEU A 62 -12.10 2.87 -20.40
CA LEU A 62 -13.44 2.63 -19.86
C LEU A 62 -14.43 3.77 -20.20
N PHE A 63 -13.96 5.02 -20.23
CA PHE A 63 -14.81 6.15 -20.63
C PHE A 63 -15.28 6.05 -22.09
N ALA A 64 -14.40 5.64 -22.99
CA ALA A 64 -14.72 5.52 -24.41
C ALA A 64 -15.62 4.32 -24.74
N HIS A 65 -15.55 3.25 -23.91
CA HIS A 65 -16.21 1.95 -24.16
C HIS A 65 -17.34 1.64 -23.16
N ALA A 66 -17.80 2.63 -22.41
CA ALA A 66 -18.76 2.44 -21.29
C ALA A 66 -20.08 1.75 -21.70
N THR A 67 -20.47 1.81 -22.99
CA THR A 67 -21.68 1.19 -23.53
C THR A 67 -21.45 -0.17 -24.17
N ASP A 68 -20.18 -0.60 -24.29
CA ASP A 68 -19.86 -1.90 -24.87
C ASP A 68 -20.31 -3.03 -23.94
N PRO A 69 -20.71 -4.19 -24.47
CA PRO A 69 -21.07 -5.33 -23.67
C PRO A 69 -19.85 -5.88 -22.94
N LEU A 70 -20.02 -6.30 -21.68
CA LEU A 70 -19.02 -7.02 -20.92
C LEU A 70 -19.14 -8.53 -21.20
N PRO A 71 -18.10 -9.16 -21.83
CA PRO A 71 -18.14 -10.60 -22.12
C PRO A 71 -18.40 -11.46 -20.87
N ALA A 72 -19.13 -12.54 -21.03
CA ALA A 72 -19.54 -13.40 -19.92
C ALA A 72 -18.33 -13.94 -19.10
N SER A 73 -17.18 -14.22 -19.76
CA SER A 73 -15.96 -14.65 -19.06
C SER A 73 -15.41 -13.56 -18.16
N ASP A 74 -15.37 -12.32 -18.64
CA ASP A 74 -14.83 -11.18 -17.92
C ASP A 74 -15.77 -10.76 -16.78
N LEU A 75 -17.09 -10.85 -17.03
CA LEU A 75 -18.10 -10.66 -15.99
C LEU A 75 -17.92 -11.68 -14.84
N ALA A 76 -17.70 -12.96 -15.14
CA ALA A 76 -17.47 -13.97 -14.12
C ALA A 76 -16.21 -13.73 -13.30
N ALA A 77 -15.12 -13.32 -13.95
CA ALA A 77 -13.88 -12.93 -13.27
C ALA A 77 -14.08 -11.68 -12.39
N PHE A 78 -14.76 -10.66 -12.92
CA PHE A 78 -15.11 -9.46 -12.18
C PHE A 78 -15.98 -9.75 -10.95
N GLU A 79 -17.02 -10.56 -11.09
CA GLU A 79 -17.89 -10.98 -9.99
C GLU A 79 -17.13 -11.73 -8.89
N THR A 80 -16.11 -12.51 -9.26
CA THR A 80 -15.25 -13.20 -8.29
C THR A 80 -14.46 -12.20 -7.43
N LEU A 81 -13.84 -11.20 -8.04
CA LEU A 81 -13.13 -10.14 -7.32
C LEU A 81 -14.07 -9.28 -6.49
N LEU A 82 -15.24 -8.94 -7.06
CA LEU A 82 -16.25 -8.14 -6.36
C LEU A 82 -16.77 -8.85 -5.11
N ALA A 83 -16.99 -10.15 -5.16
CA ALA A 83 -17.42 -10.93 -3.99
C ALA A 83 -16.37 -10.89 -2.85
N ARG A 84 -15.09 -11.00 -3.20
CA ARG A 84 -13.97 -10.85 -2.25
C ARG A 84 -13.93 -9.44 -1.65
N ARG A 85 -14.10 -8.39 -2.48
CA ARG A 85 -14.14 -7.00 -1.99
C ARG A 85 -15.34 -6.75 -1.07
N VAL A 86 -16.51 -7.26 -1.39
CA VAL A 86 -17.70 -7.19 -0.52
C VAL A 86 -17.45 -7.90 0.83
N ALA A 87 -16.63 -8.96 0.84
CA ALA A 87 -16.16 -9.60 2.08
C ALA A 87 -15.09 -8.76 2.82
N GLY A 88 -14.65 -7.64 2.22
CA GLY A 88 -13.78 -6.62 2.80
C GLY A 88 -12.31 -6.71 2.40
N GLU A 89 -11.93 -7.61 1.48
CA GLU A 89 -10.54 -7.72 1.04
C GLU A 89 -10.10 -6.45 0.29
N PRO A 90 -8.91 -5.88 0.60
CA PRO A 90 -8.45 -4.64 0.00
C PRO A 90 -8.33 -4.70 -1.52
N VAL A 91 -8.78 -3.66 -2.23
CA VAL A 91 -8.66 -3.59 -3.70
C VAL A 91 -7.22 -3.74 -4.15
N ALA A 92 -6.26 -3.17 -3.40
CA ALA A 92 -4.84 -3.29 -3.72
C ALA A 92 -4.35 -4.76 -3.72
N TYR A 93 -4.81 -5.58 -2.78
CA TYR A 93 -4.47 -7.02 -2.77
C TYR A 93 -5.21 -7.80 -3.85
N LEU A 94 -6.45 -7.43 -4.17
CA LEU A 94 -7.21 -8.04 -5.26
C LEU A 94 -6.60 -7.79 -6.63
N THR A 95 -6.04 -6.60 -6.83
CA THR A 95 -5.39 -6.20 -8.08
C THR A 95 -3.89 -6.48 -8.10
N GLY A 96 -3.29 -6.74 -6.92
CA GLY A 96 -1.86 -6.92 -6.74
C GLY A 96 -1.05 -5.64 -6.92
N ARG A 97 -1.70 -4.45 -6.91
CA ARG A 97 -1.09 -3.17 -7.29
C ARG A 97 -1.52 -2.02 -6.41
N ARG A 98 -0.55 -1.11 -6.17
CA ARG A 98 -0.81 0.16 -5.50
C ARG A 98 0.08 1.27 -6.08
N GLY A 99 -0.53 2.34 -6.55
CA GLY A 99 0.20 3.56 -6.91
C GLY A 99 0.74 4.24 -5.65
N PHE A 100 2.00 4.66 -5.68
CA PHE A 100 2.64 5.47 -4.64
C PHE A 100 3.70 6.36 -5.27
N TRP A 101 3.67 7.66 -5.02
CA TRP A 101 4.53 8.63 -5.68
C TRP A 101 4.38 8.56 -7.20
N THR A 102 5.45 8.36 -7.92
CA THR A 102 5.44 8.15 -9.39
C THR A 102 5.48 6.67 -9.79
N LEU A 103 5.40 5.76 -8.81
CA LEU A 103 5.58 4.32 -9.00
C LEU A 103 4.25 3.57 -8.92
N ASP A 104 4.16 2.46 -9.64
CA ASP A 104 3.09 1.47 -9.52
C ASP A 104 3.66 0.20 -8.90
N LEU A 105 3.44 0.01 -7.61
CA LEU A 105 4.08 -1.02 -6.79
C LEU A 105 3.24 -2.31 -6.75
N ASP A 106 3.90 -3.44 -6.84
CA ASP A 106 3.32 -4.73 -6.48
C ASP A 106 3.12 -4.80 -4.97
N VAL A 107 1.97 -5.29 -4.55
CA VAL A 107 1.60 -5.48 -3.14
C VAL A 107 0.84 -6.79 -2.95
N ASP A 108 1.03 -7.42 -1.80
CA ASP A 108 0.29 -8.60 -1.35
C ASP A 108 0.16 -8.60 0.19
N PRO A 109 -0.52 -9.56 0.82
CA PRO A 109 -0.69 -9.60 2.27
C PRO A 109 0.61 -9.73 3.10
N SER A 110 1.78 -9.79 2.49
CA SER A 110 3.07 -9.75 3.21
C SER A 110 3.54 -8.34 3.54
N THR A 111 2.91 -7.30 2.99
CA THR A 111 3.31 -5.89 3.15
C THR A 111 2.13 -4.99 3.50
N LEU A 112 2.42 -3.89 4.22
CA LEU A 112 1.49 -2.79 4.36
C LEU A 112 1.16 -2.21 2.96
N ILE A 113 -0.10 -1.89 2.70
CA ILE A 113 -0.50 -1.17 1.49
C ILE A 113 -0.02 0.28 1.61
N PRO A 114 0.80 0.81 0.68
CA PRO A 114 1.27 2.19 0.74
C PRO A 114 0.14 3.21 0.89
N ARG A 115 0.31 4.16 1.81
CA ARG A 115 -0.68 5.20 2.12
C ARG A 115 -0.31 6.52 1.45
N PRO A 116 -1.28 7.31 0.96
CA PRO A 116 -1.00 8.62 0.38
C PRO A 116 -0.30 9.57 1.36
N GLU A 117 -0.61 9.48 2.66
CA GLU A 117 -0.03 10.31 3.71
C GLU A 117 1.48 10.09 3.86
N THR A 118 1.98 8.89 3.53
CA THR A 118 3.41 8.56 3.53
C THR A 118 4.20 9.34 2.45
N GLU A 119 3.54 9.84 1.41
CA GLU A 119 4.20 10.69 0.40
C GLU A 119 4.76 11.98 1.00
N LEU A 120 4.16 12.51 2.07
CA LEU A 120 4.70 13.64 2.83
C LEU A 120 6.09 13.33 3.41
N LEU A 121 6.32 12.09 3.89
CA LEU A 121 7.65 11.69 4.37
C LEU A 121 8.68 11.73 3.24
N VAL A 122 8.31 11.28 2.04
CA VAL A 122 9.16 11.36 0.85
C VAL A 122 9.47 12.80 0.48
N GLU A 123 8.47 13.70 0.43
CA GLU A 123 8.65 15.13 0.17
C GLU A 123 9.64 15.76 1.13
N LEU A 124 9.44 15.57 2.44
CA LEU A 124 10.32 16.11 3.48
C LEU A 124 11.74 15.54 3.42
N ALA A 125 11.90 14.27 3.04
CA ALA A 125 13.19 13.66 2.83
C ALA A 125 13.90 14.29 1.62
N LEU A 126 13.21 14.47 0.51
CA LEU A 126 13.76 15.06 -0.72
C LEU A 126 14.21 16.52 -0.55
N GLU A 127 13.55 17.31 0.30
CA GLU A 127 13.98 18.67 0.67
C GLU A 127 15.34 18.68 1.35
N ARG A 128 15.73 17.58 2.01
CA ARG A 128 16.98 17.44 2.78
C ARG A 128 18.08 16.69 2.02
N LEU A 129 17.73 16.09 0.90
CA LEU A 129 18.65 15.33 0.06
C LEU A 129 18.95 16.10 -1.24
N PRO A 130 20.05 16.84 -1.33
CA PRO A 130 20.45 17.56 -2.54
C PRO A 130 20.69 16.60 -3.71
N LEU A 131 20.33 17.03 -4.94
CA LEU A 131 20.32 16.21 -6.15
C LEU A 131 21.72 15.71 -6.58
N GLU A 132 22.75 16.53 -6.35
CA GLU A 132 24.08 16.32 -6.96
C GLU A 132 25.11 15.73 -5.98
N ARG A 133 24.66 15.02 -4.95
CA ARG A 133 25.56 14.42 -3.96
C ARG A 133 25.37 12.91 -3.87
N ASP A 134 26.49 12.23 -3.68
CA ASP A 134 26.51 10.83 -3.24
C ASP A 134 26.00 10.75 -1.79
N LEU A 135 24.74 10.40 -1.61
CA LEU A 135 24.09 10.35 -0.31
C LEU A 135 23.86 8.90 0.13
N GLN A 136 23.96 8.68 1.43
CA GLN A 136 23.59 7.42 2.06
C GLN A 136 22.23 7.61 2.72
N VAL A 137 21.25 6.84 2.32
CA VAL A 137 19.87 6.89 2.84
C VAL A 137 19.47 5.52 3.36
N ALA A 138 18.81 5.46 4.51
CA ALA A 138 18.21 4.22 5.00
C ALA A 138 16.69 4.37 5.11
N ASP A 139 15.97 3.30 4.76
CA ASP A 139 14.53 3.13 4.97
C ASP A 139 14.31 1.92 5.89
N LEU A 140 13.82 2.18 7.11
CA LEU A 140 13.62 1.17 8.14
C LEU A 140 12.16 0.70 8.13
N GLY A 141 11.94 -0.61 7.93
CA GLY A 141 10.60 -1.18 7.76
C GLY A 141 10.04 -0.87 6.37
N THR A 142 10.80 -1.22 5.33
CA THR A 142 10.53 -0.78 3.95
C THR A 142 9.22 -1.32 3.36
N GLY A 143 8.70 -2.44 3.87
CA GLY A 143 7.47 -3.05 3.38
C GLY A 143 7.57 -3.40 1.89
N SER A 144 6.70 -2.83 1.06
CA SER A 144 6.72 -2.99 -0.40
C SER A 144 7.84 -2.20 -1.10
N GLY A 145 8.65 -1.46 -0.35
CA GLY A 145 9.69 -0.58 -0.88
C GLY A 145 9.23 0.86 -1.15
N ALA A 146 8.04 1.25 -0.75
CA ALA A 146 7.42 2.50 -1.15
C ALA A 146 8.32 3.73 -0.93
N ILE A 147 8.83 3.94 0.29
CA ILE A 147 9.70 5.07 0.63
C ILE A 147 11.07 4.93 -0.06
N ALA A 148 11.72 3.77 0.11
CA ALA A 148 13.05 3.52 -0.45
C ALA A 148 13.09 3.74 -1.96
N LEU A 149 12.11 3.19 -2.69
CA LEU A 149 12.06 3.26 -4.15
C LEU A 149 11.69 4.65 -4.65
N ALA A 150 10.80 5.37 -3.95
CA ALA A 150 10.50 6.76 -4.27
C ALA A 150 11.75 7.64 -4.10
N LEU A 151 12.50 7.49 -3.00
CA LEU A 151 13.75 8.23 -2.78
C LEU A 151 14.83 7.86 -3.81
N ALA A 152 14.95 6.58 -4.15
CA ALA A 152 15.91 6.09 -5.14
C ALA A 152 15.62 6.62 -6.56
N SER A 153 14.35 6.71 -6.94
CA SER A 153 13.94 7.22 -8.25
C SER A 153 14.23 8.73 -8.41
N GLU A 154 14.04 9.51 -7.31
CA GLU A 154 14.25 10.95 -7.30
C GLU A 154 15.71 11.34 -7.06
N ARG A 155 16.54 10.45 -6.54
CA ARG A 155 17.97 10.65 -6.22
C ARG A 155 18.82 9.51 -6.79
N PRO A 156 19.03 9.47 -8.12
CA PRO A 156 19.74 8.36 -8.77
C PRO A 156 21.19 8.16 -8.31
N GLN A 157 21.82 9.20 -7.74
CA GLN A 157 23.17 9.13 -7.17
C GLN A 157 23.18 8.68 -5.70
N ALA A 158 22.05 8.70 -5.02
CA ALA A 158 21.95 8.20 -3.66
C ALA A 158 22.05 6.67 -3.62
N ARG A 159 22.62 6.15 -2.53
CA ARG A 159 22.61 4.73 -2.19
C ARG A 159 21.59 4.51 -1.11
N VAL A 160 20.54 3.79 -1.42
CA VAL A 160 19.44 3.54 -0.50
C VAL A 160 19.59 2.14 0.08
N LEU A 161 19.62 2.03 1.41
CA LEU A 161 19.53 0.76 2.13
C LEU A 161 18.12 0.61 2.67
N ALA A 162 17.36 -0.35 2.14
CA ALA A 162 16.01 -0.69 2.58
C ALA A 162 16.06 -1.92 3.49
N THR A 163 15.50 -1.82 4.69
CA THR A 163 15.51 -2.91 5.67
C THR A 163 14.09 -3.30 6.09
N ASP A 164 13.89 -4.58 6.37
CA ASP A 164 12.64 -5.08 6.94
C ASP A 164 12.91 -6.36 7.74
N ALA A 165 12.06 -6.65 8.74
CA ALA A 165 12.12 -7.89 9.50
C ALA A 165 11.46 -9.07 8.75
N SER A 166 10.64 -8.77 7.74
CA SER A 166 9.94 -9.74 6.91
C SER A 166 10.70 -10.03 5.63
N ALA A 167 11.19 -11.25 5.49
CA ALA A 167 11.78 -11.71 4.22
C ALA A 167 10.78 -11.61 3.04
N GLY A 168 9.48 -11.76 3.29
CA GLY A 168 8.42 -11.58 2.30
C GLY A 168 8.33 -10.13 1.82
N ALA A 169 8.40 -9.16 2.74
CA ALA A 169 8.43 -7.74 2.43
C ALA A 169 9.68 -7.37 1.61
N LEU A 170 10.86 -7.83 2.02
CA LEU A 170 12.10 -7.61 1.25
C LEU A 170 12.04 -8.19 -0.16
N ALA A 171 11.47 -9.39 -0.30
CA ALA A 171 11.29 -10.00 -1.62
C ALA A 171 10.32 -9.19 -2.50
N MET A 172 9.27 -8.61 -1.90
CA MET A 172 8.33 -7.70 -2.58
C MET A 172 9.05 -6.41 -3.00
N ALA A 173 9.74 -5.76 -2.09
CA ALA A 173 10.48 -4.53 -2.36
C ALA A 173 11.55 -4.74 -3.46
N ALA A 174 12.26 -5.86 -3.44
CA ALA A 174 13.25 -6.19 -4.47
C ALA A 174 12.60 -6.39 -5.85
N ARG A 175 11.46 -7.09 -5.95
CA ARG A 175 10.70 -7.19 -7.21
C ARG A 175 10.25 -5.83 -7.73
N ASN A 176 9.80 -4.95 -6.84
CA ASN A 176 9.43 -3.59 -7.20
C ASN A 176 10.63 -2.78 -7.69
N ALA A 177 11.80 -2.91 -7.06
CA ALA A 177 13.04 -2.27 -7.53
C ALA A 177 13.43 -2.73 -8.92
N ASP A 178 13.44 -4.04 -9.16
CA ASP A 178 13.76 -4.63 -10.48
C ASP A 178 12.78 -4.15 -11.55
N ARG A 179 11.49 -4.11 -11.23
CA ARG A 179 10.45 -3.67 -12.16
C ARG A 179 10.59 -2.20 -12.56
N HIS A 180 11.04 -1.35 -11.65
CA HIS A 180 11.26 0.07 -11.89
C HIS A 180 12.71 0.40 -12.27
N GLU A 181 13.56 -0.61 -12.48
CA GLU A 181 14.96 -0.48 -12.89
C GLU A 181 15.80 0.38 -11.91
N LEU A 182 15.50 0.30 -10.60
CA LEU A 182 16.14 1.07 -9.54
C LEU A 182 17.33 0.30 -8.95
N GLY A 183 18.49 0.36 -9.61
CA GLY A 183 19.70 -0.36 -9.23
C GLY A 183 20.49 0.25 -8.06
N ASN A 184 20.09 1.41 -7.54
CA ASN A 184 20.72 2.12 -6.43
C ASN A 184 20.12 1.79 -5.05
N VAL A 185 19.28 0.76 -4.96
CA VAL A 185 18.69 0.25 -3.71
C VAL A 185 19.33 -1.08 -3.34
N ARG A 186 19.65 -1.27 -2.06
CA ARG A 186 20.07 -2.54 -1.48
C ARG A 186 19.08 -2.94 -0.40
N PHE A 187 18.90 -4.24 -0.22
CA PHE A 187 17.98 -4.81 0.74
C PHE A 187 18.74 -5.60 1.79
N ALA A 188 18.38 -5.44 3.08
CA ALA A 188 18.96 -6.20 4.16
C ALA A 188 17.89 -6.61 5.17
N GLU A 189 17.94 -7.87 5.62
CA GLU A 189 17.03 -8.37 6.64
C GLU A 189 17.38 -7.72 7.99
N GLY A 190 16.37 -7.07 8.59
CA GLY A 190 16.39 -6.54 9.94
C GLY A 190 15.66 -7.49 10.89
N GLY A 191 15.49 -7.05 12.12
CA GLY A 191 14.72 -7.80 13.12
C GLY A 191 14.16 -6.83 14.14
N TYR A 192 13.97 -7.29 15.38
CA TYR A 192 13.59 -6.42 16.50
C TYR A 192 14.62 -5.33 16.81
N ASP A 193 15.87 -5.54 16.39
CA ASP A 193 16.90 -4.51 16.36
C ASP A 193 16.89 -3.82 14.99
N TRP A 194 16.22 -2.69 14.93
CA TRP A 194 16.07 -1.86 13.74
C TRP A 194 17.40 -1.48 13.08
N TYR A 195 18.50 -1.46 13.84
CA TYR A 195 19.80 -0.97 13.41
C TYR A 195 20.84 -2.06 13.14
N ALA A 196 20.53 -3.32 13.43
CA ALA A 196 21.45 -4.42 13.16
C ALA A 196 21.94 -4.47 11.70
N PRO A 197 21.10 -4.24 10.66
CA PRO A 197 21.55 -4.22 9.27
C PRO A 197 22.43 -3.01 8.91
N LEU A 198 22.41 -1.96 9.74
CA LEU A 198 23.13 -0.70 9.52
C LEU A 198 24.51 -0.67 10.18
N GLN A 199 24.93 -1.73 10.87
CA GLN A 199 26.18 -1.74 11.64
C GLN A 199 27.38 -1.32 10.80
N GLY A 200 28.17 -0.37 11.34
CA GLY A 200 29.36 0.18 10.68
C GLY A 200 29.07 1.19 9.55
N GLN A 201 27.80 1.56 9.36
CA GLN A 201 27.38 2.54 8.35
C GLN A 201 26.76 3.77 9.01
N CYS A 202 26.93 4.93 8.37
CA CYS A 202 26.25 6.17 8.75
C CYS A 202 25.57 6.76 7.54
N PHE A 203 24.44 7.43 7.77
CA PHE A 203 23.51 7.90 6.75
C PHE A 203 23.33 9.41 6.83
N ASP A 204 23.12 10.04 5.68
CA ASP A 204 22.69 11.44 5.57
C ASP A 204 21.22 11.58 6.02
N LEU A 205 20.41 10.52 5.80
CA LEU A 205 19.01 10.48 6.20
C LEU A 205 18.56 9.06 6.51
N ILE A 206 17.80 8.93 7.58
CA ILE A 206 17.07 7.70 7.94
C ILE A 206 15.59 8.04 7.93
N ALA A 207 14.81 7.28 7.17
CA ALA A 207 13.36 7.37 7.08
C ALA A 207 12.71 6.10 7.65
N SER A 208 11.52 6.21 8.23
CA SER A 208 10.73 5.06 8.65
C SER A 208 9.25 5.38 8.71
N ASN A 209 8.44 4.45 8.24
CA ASN A 209 7.02 4.34 8.59
C ASN A 209 6.85 3.07 9.45
N PRO A 210 7.17 3.11 10.75
CA PRO A 210 7.11 1.95 11.63
C PRO A 210 5.67 1.66 12.04
N PRO A 211 5.38 0.49 12.64
CA PRO A 211 4.11 0.26 13.33
C PRO A 211 3.91 1.31 14.42
N TYR A 212 2.69 1.87 14.50
CA TYR A 212 2.37 2.93 15.47
C TYR A 212 0.97 2.84 16.08
N ILE A 213 0.25 1.74 15.85
CA ILE A 213 -1.08 1.52 16.43
C ILE A 213 -0.93 0.76 17.76
N ALA A 214 -1.68 1.16 18.79
CA ALA A 214 -1.72 0.43 20.06
C ALA A 214 -2.25 -1.00 19.83
N SER A 215 -1.66 -1.99 20.51
CA SER A 215 -1.96 -3.41 20.26
C SER A 215 -3.41 -3.81 20.58
N ASP A 216 -4.12 -3.04 21.41
CA ASP A 216 -5.52 -3.24 21.78
C ASP A 216 -6.48 -2.31 21.04
N ASP A 217 -6.01 -1.54 20.06
CA ASP A 217 -6.84 -0.63 19.29
C ASP A 217 -7.86 -1.41 18.44
N PRO A 218 -9.18 -1.14 18.62
CA PRO A 218 -10.23 -1.84 17.87
C PRO A 218 -10.18 -1.59 16.34
N HIS A 219 -9.51 -0.54 15.88
CA HIS A 219 -9.35 -0.28 14.44
C HIS A 219 -8.54 -1.36 13.73
N LEU A 220 -7.65 -2.09 14.43
CA LEU A 220 -6.91 -3.22 13.87
C LEU A 220 -7.81 -4.33 13.30
N GLN A 221 -9.06 -4.43 13.78
CA GLN A 221 -10.05 -5.42 13.34
C GLN A 221 -11.06 -4.85 12.33
N GLN A 222 -10.84 -3.64 11.81
CA GLN A 222 -11.79 -2.94 10.94
C GLN A 222 -11.20 -2.67 9.55
N GLY A 223 -12.09 -2.55 8.58
CA GLY A 223 -11.74 -2.17 7.21
C GLY A 223 -10.65 -3.05 6.59
N ASP A 224 -9.76 -2.42 5.87
CA ASP A 224 -8.65 -3.06 5.18
C ASP A 224 -7.55 -3.54 6.14
N LEU A 225 -7.38 -2.88 7.32
CA LEU A 225 -6.33 -3.20 8.30
C LEU A 225 -6.34 -4.67 8.76
N ARG A 226 -7.51 -5.29 8.87
CA ARG A 226 -7.65 -6.70 9.28
C ARG A 226 -7.02 -7.71 8.31
N PHE A 227 -6.68 -7.29 7.09
CA PHE A 227 -6.02 -8.11 6.08
C PHE A 227 -4.52 -7.86 5.98
N GLU A 228 -4.05 -6.80 6.60
CA GLU A 228 -2.65 -6.39 6.58
C GLU A 228 -1.85 -7.07 7.70
N PRO A 229 -0.52 -7.22 7.57
CA PRO A 229 0.27 -7.89 8.59
C PRO A 229 0.19 -7.14 9.94
N ALA A 230 -0.22 -7.81 11.00
CA ALA A 230 -0.33 -7.19 12.33
C ALA A 230 1.01 -6.60 12.82
N THR A 231 2.14 -7.20 12.41
CA THR A 231 3.50 -6.72 12.72
C THR A 231 3.86 -5.42 12.02
N ALA A 232 3.15 -5.05 10.95
CA ALA A 232 3.32 -3.78 10.26
C ALA A 232 2.40 -2.67 10.81
N LEU A 233 1.50 -3.00 11.75
CA LEU A 233 0.49 -2.09 12.28
C LEU A 233 0.68 -1.77 13.75
N ALA A 234 0.88 -2.80 14.60
CA ALA A 234 0.79 -2.68 16.05
C ALA A 234 2.17 -2.61 16.72
N SER A 235 2.34 -1.66 17.67
CA SER A 235 3.59 -1.42 18.39
C SER A 235 3.36 -1.13 19.87
N GLY A 236 3.24 -2.19 20.67
CA GLY A 236 3.09 -2.08 22.13
C GLY A 236 1.75 -1.51 22.59
N ALA A 237 1.68 -1.16 23.86
CA ALA A 237 0.42 -0.75 24.50
C ALA A 237 -0.06 0.65 24.11
N ASP A 238 0.85 1.52 23.69
CA ASP A 238 0.56 2.92 23.29
C ASP A 238 0.98 3.24 21.86
N GLY A 239 1.37 2.23 21.08
CA GLY A 239 1.79 2.39 19.67
C GLY A 239 3.19 2.98 19.48
N LEU A 240 3.98 3.18 20.54
CA LEU A 240 5.25 3.91 20.45
C LEU A 240 6.51 3.05 20.67
N ASP A 241 6.39 1.76 20.90
CA ASP A 241 7.55 0.93 21.26
C ASP A 241 8.62 0.90 20.17
N ASP A 242 8.24 0.77 18.92
CA ASP A 242 9.19 0.77 17.80
C ASP A 242 9.74 2.17 17.53
N ILE A 243 8.89 3.20 17.61
CA ILE A 243 9.33 4.61 17.48
C ILE A 243 10.38 4.95 18.56
N ARG A 244 10.17 4.53 19.80
CA ARG A 244 11.16 4.73 20.89
C ARG A 244 12.51 4.11 20.55
N ARG A 245 12.52 2.88 20.02
CA ARG A 245 13.75 2.18 19.61
C ARG A 245 14.44 2.89 18.45
N ILE A 246 13.67 3.29 17.44
CA ILE A 246 14.20 3.99 16.27
C ILE A 246 14.80 5.34 16.68
N VAL A 247 14.09 6.15 17.47
CA VAL A 247 14.59 7.46 17.92
C VAL A 247 15.86 7.31 18.77
N ALA A 248 15.87 6.36 19.72
CA ALA A 248 16.99 6.16 20.61
C ALA A 248 18.28 5.69 19.89
N GLY A 249 18.14 4.85 18.85
CA GLY A 249 19.29 4.31 18.10
C GLY A 249 19.78 5.19 16.96
N GLY A 250 18.93 6.09 16.43
CA GLY A 250 19.17 6.76 15.16
C GLY A 250 20.43 7.63 15.11
N GLN A 251 20.76 8.33 16.19
CA GLN A 251 21.96 9.21 16.21
C GLN A 251 23.27 8.43 15.97
N ALA A 252 23.36 7.19 16.42
CA ALA A 252 24.57 6.39 16.21
C ALA A 252 24.81 6.04 14.73
N HIS A 253 23.74 6.07 13.93
CA HIS A 253 23.75 5.71 12.51
C HIS A 253 23.53 6.88 11.55
N LEU A 254 23.40 8.09 12.07
CA LEU A 254 23.36 9.30 11.24
C LEU A 254 24.76 9.93 11.15
N LEU A 255 25.08 10.54 10.04
CA LEU A 255 26.22 11.47 9.93
C LEU A 255 25.93 12.73 10.76
N PRO A 256 26.97 13.48 11.23
CA PRO A 256 26.75 14.80 11.81
C PRO A 256 25.94 15.69 10.85
N GLY A 257 24.86 16.29 11.33
CA GLY A 257 23.91 17.04 10.48
C GLY A 257 22.93 16.18 9.70
N GLY A 258 22.95 14.85 9.81
CA GLY A 258 21.99 13.94 9.19
C GLY A 258 20.60 13.96 9.85
N TRP A 259 19.59 13.51 9.16
CA TRP A 259 18.19 13.61 9.54
C TRP A 259 17.54 12.25 9.83
N LEU A 260 16.69 12.20 10.86
CA LEU A 260 15.74 11.13 11.11
C LEU A 260 14.32 11.64 10.85
N LEU A 261 13.55 10.91 10.05
CA LEU A 261 12.15 11.19 9.74
C LEU A 261 11.29 9.97 10.09
N ILE A 262 10.22 10.16 10.85
CA ILE A 262 9.33 9.07 11.29
C ILE A 262 7.88 9.45 11.04
N GLU A 263 7.14 8.59 10.33
CA GLU A 263 5.68 8.66 10.25
C GLU A 263 5.05 8.12 11.54
N HIS A 264 3.89 8.70 11.92
CA HIS A 264 3.17 8.30 13.14
C HIS A 264 1.68 8.64 13.08
N GLY A 265 0.93 8.20 14.08
CA GLY A 265 -0.47 8.54 14.28
C GLY A 265 -0.67 10.05 14.55
N TRP A 266 -1.82 10.55 14.13
CA TRP A 266 -2.15 11.99 14.17
C TRP A 266 -2.14 12.61 15.58
N ASP A 267 -2.28 11.81 16.61
CA ASP A 267 -2.31 12.23 18.03
C ASP A 267 -1.00 11.98 18.77
N GLN A 268 0.02 11.40 18.11
CA GLN A 268 1.29 11.03 18.72
C GLN A 268 2.39 12.11 18.59
N GLY A 269 2.18 13.16 17.80
CA GLY A 269 3.21 14.13 17.44
C GLY A 269 3.91 14.77 18.63
N GLU A 270 3.20 15.16 19.69
CA GLU A 270 3.78 15.76 20.91
C GLU A 270 4.71 14.79 21.64
N ALA A 271 4.25 13.56 21.86
CA ALA A 271 5.04 12.53 22.54
C ALA A 271 6.31 12.19 21.75
N ILE A 272 6.23 12.13 20.42
CA ILE A 272 7.38 11.79 19.58
C ILE A 272 8.38 12.95 19.53
N ARG A 273 7.94 14.22 19.44
CA ARG A 273 8.85 15.37 19.60
C ARG A 273 9.64 15.30 20.88
N ALA A 274 8.95 14.98 22.01
CA ALA A 274 9.62 14.83 23.28
C ALA A 274 10.68 13.71 23.27
N LEU A 275 10.43 12.59 22.59
CA LEU A 275 11.41 11.51 22.43
C LEU A 275 12.65 12.00 21.64
N PHE A 276 12.44 12.72 20.53
CA PHE A 276 13.55 13.28 19.75
C PHE A 276 14.39 14.27 20.56
N GLU A 277 13.75 15.20 21.29
CA GLU A 277 14.43 16.17 22.14
C GLU A 277 15.23 15.47 23.27
N GLN A 278 14.65 14.50 23.94
CA GLN A 278 15.32 13.70 24.97
C GLN A 278 16.51 12.92 24.42
N ALA A 279 16.41 12.42 23.19
CA ALA A 279 17.49 11.72 22.51
C ALA A 279 18.58 12.71 21.99
N GLY A 280 18.41 14.03 22.15
CA GLY A 280 19.39 15.04 21.78
C GLY A 280 19.40 15.46 20.31
N TYR A 281 18.31 15.19 19.58
CA TYR A 281 18.13 15.76 18.22
C TYR A 281 17.89 17.27 18.31
N VAL A 282 18.32 17.98 17.31
CA VAL A 282 18.07 19.43 17.13
C VAL A 282 17.11 19.64 15.97
N GLN A 283 16.59 20.86 15.82
CA GLN A 283 15.62 21.22 14.76
C GLN A 283 14.40 20.27 14.72
N VAL A 284 13.95 19.80 15.88
CA VAL A 284 12.80 18.89 15.99
C VAL A 284 11.52 19.61 15.59
N GLN A 285 10.79 19.03 14.66
CA GLN A 285 9.51 19.55 14.19
C GLN A 285 8.57 18.44 13.75
N THR A 286 7.26 18.71 13.76
CA THR A 286 6.24 17.83 13.22
C THR A 286 5.56 18.50 12.04
N ALA A 287 5.53 17.81 10.91
CA ALA A 287 4.81 18.22 9.71
C ALA A 287 3.39 17.59 9.69
N ARG A 288 2.47 18.32 9.06
CA ARG A 288 1.07 17.92 8.92
C ARG A 288 0.76 17.47 7.50
N ASP A 289 -0.11 16.47 7.40
CA ASP A 289 -0.65 16.03 6.13
C ASP A 289 -1.66 17.04 5.53
N LEU A 290 -2.20 16.71 4.35
CA LEU A 290 -3.17 17.57 3.66
C LEU A 290 -4.47 17.79 4.46
N GLU A 291 -4.81 16.89 5.40
CA GLU A 291 -5.93 17.03 6.32
C GLU A 291 -5.60 17.85 7.57
N GLN A 292 -4.38 18.45 7.63
CA GLN A 292 -3.86 19.25 8.75
C GLN A 292 -3.68 18.44 10.05
N ARG A 293 -3.44 17.13 9.92
CA ARG A 293 -3.13 16.23 11.04
C ARG A 293 -1.64 16.04 11.15
N ASP A 294 -1.10 16.01 12.35
CA ASP A 294 0.30 15.68 12.61
C ASP A 294 0.59 14.29 12.01
N ARG A 295 1.68 14.17 11.22
CA ARG A 295 1.96 12.93 10.50
C ARG A 295 3.42 12.52 10.51
N ILE A 296 4.35 13.45 10.33
CA ILE A 296 5.77 13.16 10.27
C ILE A 296 6.49 13.99 11.32
N THR A 297 7.20 13.34 12.23
CA THR A 297 8.16 14.03 13.11
C THR A 297 9.57 13.78 12.61
N LEU A 298 10.35 14.84 12.58
CA LEU A 298 11.74 14.82 12.13
C LEU A 298 12.65 15.59 13.06
N GLY A 299 13.92 15.19 13.07
CA GLY A 299 14.97 15.85 13.84
C GLY A 299 16.33 15.62 13.23
N GLN A 300 17.25 16.53 13.49
CA GLN A 300 18.60 16.50 12.96
C GLN A 300 19.60 16.04 14.04
N ARG A 301 20.53 15.16 13.70
CA ARG A 301 21.69 14.89 14.54
C ARG A 301 22.53 16.17 14.63
N PRO A 302 22.98 16.62 15.82
CA PRO A 302 23.92 17.72 15.95
C PRO A 302 25.16 17.53 15.09
N ALA A 303 25.74 18.66 14.61
CA ALA A 303 26.94 18.67 13.79
C ALA A 303 28.23 18.32 14.58
#